data_089ef1f4255002e8bdecfa726c87638e
#
_entry.id   089ef1f4255002e8bdecfa726c87638e
#
_cell.length_a   1.000
_cell.length_b   1.000
_cell.length_c   1.000
_cell.angle_alpha   90.00
_cell.angle_beta   90.00
_cell.angle_gamma   90.00
#
_symmetry.space_group_name_H-M   'P 1'
#
loop_
_entity.id
_entity.type
_entity.pdbx_description
1 polymer ?
#
loop_
_entity_poly.entity_id
_entity_poly.type
_entity_poly.pdbx_seq_one_letter_code
_entity_poly.pdbx_strand_id
1 'polypeptide(L)'
;MSLGYFSTLGTFIGIYIILVLSLNIISGYAGQASLGHAAFFGIGAYASALLTVKAGLNFWQALPLAMIAAGAVGALVGIISLRIKGDFLAVTTIGINFVIVAIFEYSEFFGGAYGISGIAYPMLFGLKIKKIYYLLMVAGFAVLTALFSYLVSKSWMGLALETIREDEEAAEASGINC
;
A
#
# COMPACT_ATOMS: atom_id res chain seq x y z
N MET A 1 -4.11 -3.33 32.43
CA MET A 1 -3.60 -3.34 31.02
C MET A 1 -3.08 -1.94 30.71
N SER A 2 -1.84 -1.78 30.25
CA SER A 2 -1.22 -0.46 30.11
C SER A 2 -1.77 0.29 28.87
N LEU A 3 -1.96 1.58 29.00
CA LEU A 3 -2.31 2.49 27.90
C LEU A 3 -1.42 2.28 26.66
N GLY A 4 -0.18 1.88 26.86
CA GLY A 4 0.77 1.56 25.79
C GLY A 4 0.38 0.34 24.95
N TYR A 5 -0.28 -0.65 25.52
CA TYR A 5 -0.75 -1.83 24.80
C TYR A 5 -1.90 -1.46 23.85
N PHE A 6 -2.90 -0.73 24.35
CA PHE A 6 -4.02 -0.27 23.52
C PHE A 6 -3.58 0.65 22.38
N SER A 7 -2.62 1.53 22.63
CA SER A 7 -2.07 2.39 21.57
C SER A 7 -1.38 1.58 20.47
N THR A 8 -0.62 0.56 20.85
CA THR A 8 0.06 -0.32 19.87
C THR A 8 -0.95 -1.13 19.06
N LEU A 9 -1.92 -1.76 19.76
CA LEU A 9 -2.98 -2.52 19.09
C LEU A 9 -3.80 -1.65 18.12
N GLY A 10 -4.20 -0.46 18.57
CA GLY A 10 -4.93 0.50 17.73
C GLY A 10 -4.12 0.96 16.50
N THR A 11 -2.80 1.12 16.63
CA THR A 11 -1.92 1.43 15.51
C THR A 11 -1.92 0.31 14.46
N PHE A 12 -1.79 -0.94 14.88
CA PHE A 12 -1.86 -2.08 13.96
C PHE A 12 -3.23 -2.15 13.25
N ILE A 13 -4.32 -2.01 14.01
CA ILE A 13 -5.67 -1.98 13.44
C ILE A 13 -5.79 -0.87 12.40
N GLY A 14 -5.31 0.34 12.70
CA GLY A 14 -5.33 1.46 11.76
C GLY A 14 -4.55 1.20 10.47
N ILE A 15 -3.38 0.57 10.57
CA ILE A 15 -2.58 0.17 9.40
C ILE A 15 -3.35 -0.86 8.55
N TYR A 16 -3.95 -1.88 9.18
CA TYR A 16 -4.75 -2.86 8.45
C TYR A 16 -6.00 -2.25 7.80
N ILE A 17 -6.64 -1.27 8.44
CA ILE A 17 -7.75 -0.52 7.82
C ILE A 17 -7.28 0.17 6.53
N ILE A 18 -6.14 0.84 6.55
CA ILE A 18 -5.56 1.48 5.35
C ILE A 18 -5.32 0.45 4.25
N LEU A 19 -4.73 -0.70 4.59
CA LEU A 19 -4.47 -1.78 3.64
C LEU A 19 -5.74 -2.36 3.04
N VAL A 20 -6.76 -2.62 3.85
CA VAL A 20 -8.04 -3.15 3.38
C VAL A 20 -8.77 -2.15 2.50
N LEU A 21 -8.78 -0.86 2.87
CA LEU A 21 -9.40 0.18 2.05
C LEU A 21 -8.70 0.36 0.70
N SER A 22 -7.36 0.28 0.68
CA SER A 22 -6.61 0.36 -0.57
C SER A 22 -6.83 -0.88 -1.45
N LEU A 23 -6.88 -2.07 -0.87
CA LEU A 23 -7.21 -3.30 -1.58
C LEU A 23 -8.64 -3.28 -2.14
N ASN A 24 -9.58 -2.68 -1.40
CA ASN A 24 -10.98 -2.56 -1.83
C ASN A 24 -11.14 -1.75 -3.12
N ILE A 25 -10.23 -0.83 -3.42
CA ILE A 25 -10.25 -0.11 -4.70
C ILE A 25 -10.00 -1.07 -5.87
N ILE A 26 -9.09 -2.02 -5.71
CA ILE A 26 -8.72 -2.97 -6.76
C ILE A 26 -9.72 -4.14 -6.80
N SER A 27 -9.93 -4.79 -5.65
CA SER A 27 -10.75 -6.01 -5.63
C SER A 27 -12.24 -5.72 -5.45
N GLY A 28 -12.59 -4.63 -4.76
CA GLY A 28 -13.99 -4.25 -4.53
C GLY A 28 -14.61 -3.53 -5.72
N TYR A 29 -14.00 -2.45 -6.19
CA TYR A 29 -14.56 -1.63 -7.28
C TYR A 29 -14.23 -2.20 -8.66
N ALA A 30 -12.96 -2.57 -8.92
CA ALA A 30 -12.57 -3.11 -10.22
C ALA A 30 -12.82 -4.62 -10.38
N GLY A 31 -13.19 -5.34 -9.30
CA GLY A 31 -13.44 -6.78 -9.36
C GLY A 31 -12.21 -7.65 -9.59
N GLN A 32 -11.01 -7.07 -9.60
CA GLN A 32 -9.79 -7.79 -9.88
C GLN A 32 -9.24 -8.48 -8.62
N ALA A 33 -9.07 -9.79 -8.66
CA ALA A 33 -8.47 -10.55 -7.57
C ALA A 33 -6.96 -10.27 -7.50
N SER A 34 -6.54 -9.42 -6.53
CA SER A 34 -5.13 -9.13 -6.28
C SER A 34 -4.67 -9.74 -4.97
N LEU A 35 -3.81 -10.75 -5.03
CA LEU A 35 -3.18 -11.37 -3.87
C LEU A 35 -1.74 -10.88 -3.63
N GLY A 36 -1.28 -9.94 -4.45
CA GLY A 36 0.04 -9.30 -4.34
C GLY A 36 0.05 -7.97 -3.58
N HIS A 37 -1.08 -7.53 -3.02
CA HIS A 37 -1.18 -6.20 -2.39
C HIS A 37 -0.20 -6.00 -1.23
N ALA A 38 0.10 -7.06 -0.47
CA ALA A 38 1.07 -7.05 0.61
C ALA A 38 2.50 -6.71 0.13
N ALA A 39 2.86 -7.07 -1.10
CA ALA A 39 4.15 -6.73 -1.69
C ALA A 39 4.35 -5.22 -1.83
N PHE A 40 3.34 -4.50 -2.29
CA PHE A 40 3.41 -3.04 -2.44
C PHE A 40 3.52 -2.34 -1.09
N PHE A 41 2.82 -2.84 -0.07
CA PHE A 41 3.02 -2.39 1.30
C PHE A 41 4.46 -2.62 1.76
N GLY A 42 5.03 -3.81 1.51
CA GLY A 42 6.41 -4.14 1.80
C GLY A 42 7.39 -3.19 1.10
N ILE A 43 7.19 -2.91 -0.20
CA ILE A 43 8.03 -1.97 -0.96
C ILE A 43 8.01 -0.58 -0.32
N GLY A 44 6.84 -0.05 0.03
CA GLY A 44 6.71 1.24 0.69
C GLY A 44 7.41 1.27 2.04
N ALA A 45 7.26 0.21 2.85
CA ALA A 45 7.90 0.08 4.15
C ALA A 45 9.43 0.04 4.04
N TYR A 46 9.98 -0.80 3.15
CA TYR A 46 11.42 -0.90 2.92
C TYR A 46 12.00 0.37 2.30
N ALA A 47 11.32 1.01 1.35
CA ALA A 47 11.74 2.29 0.79
C ALA A 47 11.82 3.38 1.88
N SER A 48 10.81 3.49 2.74
CA SER A 48 10.81 4.43 3.85
C SER A 48 11.94 4.13 4.85
N ALA A 49 12.17 2.85 5.18
CA ALA A 49 13.24 2.41 6.07
C ALA A 49 14.62 2.75 5.50
N LEU A 50 14.87 2.47 4.22
CA LEU A 50 16.14 2.78 3.56
C LEU A 50 16.40 4.28 3.51
N LEU A 51 15.39 5.08 3.16
CA LEU A 51 15.52 6.54 3.11
C LEU A 51 15.80 7.14 4.48
N THR A 52 15.22 6.60 5.54
CA THR A 52 15.47 7.09 6.91
C THR A 52 16.78 6.60 7.47
N VAL A 53 17.17 5.33 7.27
CA VAL A 53 18.37 4.73 7.89
C VAL A 53 19.63 5.02 7.07
N LYS A 54 19.57 4.86 5.74
CA LYS A 54 20.76 5.02 4.88
C LYS A 54 20.93 6.44 4.35
N ALA A 55 19.84 7.11 3.95
CA ALA A 55 19.90 8.47 3.44
C ALA A 55 19.76 9.54 4.54
N GLY A 56 19.46 9.15 5.79
CA GLY A 56 19.32 10.07 6.91
C GLY A 56 18.15 11.05 6.80
N LEU A 57 17.18 10.75 5.93
CA LEU A 57 16.01 11.60 5.72
C LEU A 57 15.06 11.52 6.91
N ASN A 58 14.37 12.62 7.17
CA ASN A 58 13.33 12.64 8.17
C ASN A 58 12.10 11.85 7.67
N PHE A 59 11.33 11.24 8.58
CA PHE A 59 10.11 10.47 8.24
C PHE A 59 9.17 11.19 7.28
N TRP A 60 8.95 12.50 7.49
CA TRP A 60 8.05 13.31 6.66
C TRP A 60 8.56 13.54 5.22
N GLN A 61 9.86 13.45 5.00
CA GLN A 61 10.48 13.50 3.68
C GLN A 61 10.53 12.12 3.03
N ALA A 62 10.78 11.09 3.84
CA ALA A 62 10.83 9.71 3.38
C ALA A 62 9.45 9.19 2.94
N LEU A 63 8.37 9.62 3.61
CA LEU A 63 7.01 9.18 3.32
C LEU A 63 6.58 9.42 1.85
N PRO A 64 6.62 10.65 1.30
CA PRO A 64 6.24 10.88 -0.09
C PRO A 64 7.15 10.16 -1.09
N LEU A 65 8.44 10.06 -0.80
CA LEU A 65 9.37 9.34 -1.67
C LEU A 65 9.10 7.83 -1.66
N ALA A 66 8.77 7.26 -0.50
CA ALA A 66 8.37 5.86 -0.39
C ALA A 66 7.03 5.58 -1.12
N MET A 67 6.09 6.53 -1.06
CA MET A 67 4.83 6.43 -1.82
C MET A 67 5.09 6.44 -3.33
N ILE A 68 5.99 7.32 -3.82
CA ILE A 68 6.39 7.37 -5.23
C ILE A 68 7.08 6.06 -5.63
N ALA A 69 7.99 5.54 -4.81
CA ALA A 69 8.69 4.29 -5.09
C ALA A 69 7.72 3.09 -5.18
N ALA A 70 6.81 2.96 -4.20
CA ALA A 70 5.79 1.92 -4.22
C ALA A 70 4.83 2.08 -5.40
N GLY A 71 4.43 3.31 -5.72
CA GLY A 71 3.59 3.64 -6.87
C GLY A 71 4.25 3.32 -8.21
N ALA A 72 5.54 3.61 -8.35
CA ALA A 72 6.29 3.30 -9.57
C ALA A 72 6.38 1.79 -9.81
N VAL A 73 6.71 1.00 -8.77
CA VAL A 73 6.71 -0.48 -8.88
C VAL A 73 5.30 -1.01 -9.12
N GLY A 74 4.29 -0.43 -8.45
CA GLY A 74 2.89 -0.77 -8.68
C GLY A 74 2.46 -0.50 -10.12
N ALA A 75 2.87 0.63 -10.72
CA ALA A 75 2.59 0.94 -12.12
C ALA A 75 3.28 -0.03 -13.08
N LEU A 76 4.54 -0.39 -12.83
CA LEU A 76 5.26 -1.40 -13.62
C LEU A 76 4.55 -2.76 -13.60
N VAL A 77 4.17 -3.22 -12.41
CA VAL A 77 3.42 -4.47 -12.26
C VAL A 77 2.05 -4.36 -12.92
N GLY A 78 1.36 -3.22 -12.77
CA GLY A 78 0.09 -2.95 -13.41
C GLY A 78 0.17 -3.06 -14.94
N ILE A 79 1.15 -2.44 -15.58
CA ILE A 79 1.35 -2.52 -17.03
C ILE A 79 1.55 -3.97 -17.50
N ILE A 80 2.31 -4.77 -16.75
CA ILE A 80 2.50 -6.19 -17.06
C ILE A 80 1.17 -6.95 -16.88
N SER A 81 0.41 -6.60 -15.86
CA SER A 81 -0.86 -7.25 -15.51
C SER A 81 -1.99 -6.95 -16.49
N LEU A 82 -1.94 -5.83 -17.25
CA LEU A 82 -2.95 -5.47 -18.28
C LEU A 82 -3.15 -6.55 -19.35
N ARG A 83 -2.17 -7.44 -19.54
CA ARG A 83 -2.23 -8.54 -20.52
C ARG A 83 -2.80 -9.82 -19.95
N ILE A 84 -3.10 -9.85 -18.65
CA ILE A 84 -3.48 -11.06 -17.91
C ILE A 84 -4.90 -10.87 -17.41
N LYS A 85 -5.82 -11.74 -17.86
CA LYS A 85 -7.24 -11.64 -17.53
C LYS A 85 -7.66 -12.71 -16.52
N GLY A 86 -8.69 -12.38 -15.73
CA GLY A 86 -9.37 -13.31 -14.84
C GLY A 86 -8.49 -13.91 -13.74
N ASP A 87 -8.66 -15.22 -13.50
CA ASP A 87 -8.00 -15.93 -12.40
C ASP A 87 -6.47 -16.00 -12.52
N PHE A 88 -5.93 -15.89 -13.74
CA PHE A 88 -4.49 -15.83 -13.96
C PHE A 88 -3.83 -14.59 -13.33
N LEU A 89 -4.57 -13.50 -13.19
CA LEU A 89 -4.10 -12.29 -12.50
C LEU A 89 -3.82 -12.58 -11.02
N ALA A 90 -4.71 -13.32 -10.35
CA ALA A 90 -4.52 -13.70 -8.94
C ALA A 90 -3.24 -14.54 -8.76
N VAL A 91 -3.03 -15.54 -9.62
CA VAL A 91 -1.82 -16.40 -9.58
C VAL A 91 -0.56 -15.58 -9.85
N THR A 92 -0.62 -14.68 -10.84
CA THR A 92 0.52 -13.81 -11.17
C THR A 92 0.86 -12.87 -10.02
N THR A 93 -0.13 -12.27 -9.38
CA THR A 93 0.11 -11.35 -8.25
C THR A 93 0.66 -12.06 -7.01
N ILE A 94 0.28 -13.33 -6.76
CA ILE A 94 0.93 -14.17 -5.75
C ILE A 94 2.39 -14.41 -6.12
N GLY A 95 2.70 -14.77 -7.36
CA GLY A 95 4.05 -14.98 -7.83
C GLY A 95 4.93 -13.74 -7.63
N ILE A 96 4.42 -12.55 -8.00
CA ILE A 96 5.09 -11.27 -7.77
C ILE A 96 5.36 -11.03 -6.29
N ASN A 97 4.38 -11.34 -5.41
CA ASN A 97 4.56 -11.20 -3.98
C ASN A 97 5.72 -12.06 -3.46
N PHE A 98 5.81 -13.31 -3.87
CA PHE A 98 6.92 -14.19 -3.48
C PHE A 98 8.27 -13.69 -4.00
N VAL A 99 8.34 -13.19 -5.24
CA VAL A 99 9.57 -12.61 -5.80
C VAL A 99 10.02 -11.40 -4.99
N ILE A 100 9.11 -10.50 -4.63
CA ILE A 100 9.44 -9.30 -3.85
C ILE A 100 9.91 -9.68 -2.44
N VAL A 101 9.25 -10.63 -1.78
CA VAL A 101 9.66 -11.16 -0.47
C VAL A 101 11.07 -11.77 -0.57
N ALA A 102 11.32 -12.59 -1.60
CA ALA A 102 12.63 -13.18 -1.81
C ALA A 102 13.72 -12.12 -2.02
N ILE A 103 13.45 -11.04 -2.79
CA ILE A 103 14.38 -9.94 -2.97
C ILE A 103 14.72 -9.30 -1.62
N PHE A 104 13.75 -9.09 -0.75
CA PHE A 104 13.99 -8.50 0.57
C PHE A 104 14.79 -9.43 1.50
N GLU A 105 14.53 -10.74 1.47
CA GLU A 105 15.19 -11.71 2.34
C GLU A 105 16.61 -12.06 1.89
N TYR A 106 16.87 -12.15 0.58
CA TYR A 106 18.16 -12.59 0.07
C TYR A 106 19.11 -11.45 -0.27
N SER A 107 18.64 -10.22 -0.40
CA SER A 107 19.51 -9.09 -0.72
C SER A 107 20.04 -8.41 0.55
N GLU A 108 21.37 -8.37 0.68
CA GLU A 108 22.06 -7.64 1.76
C GLU A 108 21.72 -6.14 1.77
N PHE A 109 21.36 -5.57 0.61
CA PHE A 109 20.96 -4.18 0.51
C PHE A 109 19.74 -3.85 1.36
N PHE A 110 18.80 -4.79 1.50
CA PHE A 110 17.58 -4.69 2.30
C PHE A 110 17.75 -5.24 3.73
N GLY A 111 18.97 -5.65 4.10
CA GLY A 111 19.26 -6.21 5.42
C GLY A 111 19.08 -7.72 5.52
N GLY A 112 18.76 -8.40 4.40
CA GLY A 112 18.61 -9.85 4.33
C GLY A 112 17.54 -10.37 5.28
N ALA A 113 17.74 -11.57 5.82
CA ALA A 113 16.80 -12.22 6.74
C ALA A 113 16.58 -11.47 8.07
N TYR A 114 17.47 -10.54 8.45
CA TYR A 114 17.33 -9.73 9.67
C TYR A 114 16.55 -8.44 9.44
N GLY A 115 16.31 -8.06 8.19
CA GLY A 115 15.64 -6.82 7.83
C GLY A 115 16.42 -5.56 8.20
N ILE A 116 15.77 -4.40 8.12
CA ILE A 116 16.37 -3.11 8.44
C ILE A 116 16.08 -2.75 9.90
N SER A 117 17.11 -2.61 10.71
CA SER A 117 17.03 -2.18 12.12
C SER A 117 17.44 -0.71 12.25
N GLY A 118 17.10 -0.10 13.41
CA GLY A 118 17.52 1.28 13.70
C GLY A 118 16.65 2.37 13.07
N ILE A 119 15.44 2.03 12.62
CA ILE A 119 14.51 3.00 12.06
C ILE A 119 14.13 4.03 13.14
N ALA A 120 14.42 5.30 12.88
CA ALA A 120 14.13 6.38 13.81
C ALA A 120 12.62 6.61 13.93
N TYR A 121 12.16 6.87 15.16
CA TYR A 121 10.78 7.30 15.38
C TYR A 121 10.51 8.64 14.65
N PRO A 122 9.31 8.81 14.08
CA PRO A 122 8.95 10.09 13.50
C PRO A 122 9.05 11.21 14.56
N MET A 123 9.67 12.31 14.16
CA MET A 123 9.79 13.52 14.99
C MET A 123 8.84 14.58 14.45
N LEU A 124 8.07 15.21 15.33
CA LEU A 124 7.28 16.39 15.02
C LEU A 124 7.87 17.57 15.79
N PHE A 125 8.30 18.62 15.08
CA PHE A 125 8.97 19.79 15.68
C PHE A 125 10.15 19.46 16.61
N GLY A 126 10.97 18.44 16.25
CA GLY A 126 12.12 18.04 17.07
C GLY A 126 11.82 17.19 18.30
N LEU A 127 10.56 16.92 18.58
CA LEU A 127 10.13 16.06 19.70
C LEU A 127 9.79 14.65 19.20
N LYS A 128 10.27 13.64 19.93
CA LYS A 128 9.91 12.23 19.67
C LYS A 128 8.40 12.07 19.91
N ILE A 129 7.69 11.55 18.91
CA ILE A 129 6.26 11.32 18.97
C ILE A 129 5.98 10.21 20.00
N LYS A 130 5.18 10.51 21.03
CA LYS A 130 4.69 9.50 21.98
C LYS A 130 3.77 8.51 21.26
N LYS A 131 3.64 7.29 21.78
CA LYS A 131 2.81 6.22 21.18
C LYS A 131 1.38 6.64 20.85
N ILE A 132 0.78 7.51 21.67
CA ILE A 132 -0.59 7.99 21.46
C ILE A 132 -0.70 8.91 20.22
N TYR A 133 0.30 9.76 19.97
CA TYR A 133 0.30 10.62 18.78
C TYR A 133 0.56 9.81 17.50
N TYR A 134 1.31 8.69 17.62
CA TYR A 134 1.49 7.75 16.52
C TYR A 134 0.16 7.11 16.13
N LEU A 135 -0.64 6.68 17.11
CA LEU A 135 -2.00 6.20 16.89
C LEU A 135 -2.87 7.25 16.20
N LEU A 136 -2.84 8.50 16.67
CA LEU A 136 -3.62 9.58 16.06
C LEU A 136 -3.19 9.87 14.62
N MET A 137 -1.89 9.80 14.34
CA MET A 137 -1.35 9.94 12.99
C MET A 137 -1.87 8.83 12.06
N VAL A 138 -1.82 7.57 12.49
CA VAL A 138 -2.33 6.43 11.72
C VAL A 138 -3.84 6.53 11.53
N ALA A 139 -4.59 6.93 12.56
CA ALA A 139 -6.02 7.18 12.46
C ALA A 139 -6.33 8.29 11.44
N GLY A 140 -5.55 9.36 11.43
CA GLY A 140 -5.66 10.43 10.42
C GLY A 140 -5.45 9.92 9.00
N PHE A 141 -4.42 9.11 8.77
CA PHE A 141 -4.19 8.47 7.46
C PHE A 141 -5.31 7.49 7.10
N ALA A 142 -5.85 6.74 8.05
CA ALA A 142 -6.98 5.85 7.79
C ALA A 142 -8.23 6.62 7.34
N VAL A 143 -8.53 7.76 7.99
CA VAL A 143 -9.64 8.64 7.59
C VAL A 143 -9.38 9.23 6.19
N LEU A 144 -8.17 9.69 5.90
CA LEU A 144 -7.81 10.20 4.57
C LEU A 144 -7.96 9.13 3.50
N THR A 145 -7.53 7.89 3.77
CA THR A 145 -7.68 6.77 2.84
C THR A 145 -9.15 6.41 2.64
N ALA A 146 -9.97 6.42 3.71
CA ALA A 146 -11.40 6.19 3.61
C ALA A 146 -12.10 7.26 2.77
N LEU A 147 -11.74 8.54 3.00
CA LEU A 147 -12.28 9.65 2.22
C LEU A 147 -11.87 9.54 0.75
N PHE A 148 -10.60 9.22 0.48
CA PHE A 148 -10.11 9.01 -0.88
C PHE A 148 -10.86 7.86 -1.57
N SER A 149 -11.01 6.71 -0.92
CA SER A 149 -11.77 5.57 -1.44
C SER A 149 -13.23 5.94 -1.73
N TYR A 150 -13.87 6.71 -0.84
CA TYR A 150 -15.22 7.22 -1.05
C TYR A 150 -15.31 8.19 -2.23
N LEU A 151 -14.36 9.11 -2.37
CA LEU A 151 -14.33 10.04 -3.50
C LEU A 151 -14.11 9.30 -4.84
N VAL A 152 -13.23 8.30 -4.86
CA VAL A 152 -13.04 7.44 -6.03
C VAL A 152 -14.33 6.74 -6.39
N SER A 153 -15.04 6.13 -5.44
CA SER A 153 -16.30 5.41 -5.71
C SER A 153 -17.41 6.29 -6.28
N LYS A 154 -17.39 7.59 -5.95
CA LYS A 154 -18.39 8.57 -6.46
C LYS A 154 -17.93 9.29 -7.71
N SER A 155 -16.70 9.08 -8.15
CA SER A 155 -16.15 9.69 -9.36
C SER A 155 -16.54 8.91 -10.62
N TRP A 156 -16.33 9.53 -11.78
CA TRP A 156 -16.44 8.84 -13.06
C TRP A 156 -15.55 7.59 -13.15
N MET A 157 -14.36 7.66 -12.54
CA MET A 157 -13.44 6.52 -12.45
C MET A 157 -14.05 5.34 -11.68
N GLY A 158 -14.74 5.61 -10.57
CA GLY A 158 -15.40 4.57 -9.78
C GLY A 158 -16.52 3.88 -10.58
N LEU A 159 -17.34 4.66 -11.30
CA LEU A 159 -18.37 4.13 -12.20
C LEU A 159 -17.77 3.27 -13.32
N ALA A 160 -16.67 3.72 -13.93
CA ALA A 160 -15.98 2.95 -14.96
C ALA A 160 -15.45 1.61 -14.42
N LEU A 161 -14.83 1.62 -13.23
CA LEU A 161 -14.33 0.40 -12.57
C LEU A 161 -15.47 -0.58 -12.25
N GLU A 162 -16.60 -0.08 -11.78
CA GLU A 162 -17.76 -0.91 -11.47
C GLU A 162 -18.38 -1.54 -12.73
N THR A 163 -18.43 -0.79 -13.85
CA THR A 163 -18.89 -1.30 -15.14
C THR A 163 -17.95 -2.40 -15.68
N ILE A 164 -16.64 -2.20 -15.59
CA ILE A 164 -15.62 -3.20 -15.99
C ILE A 164 -15.76 -4.46 -15.13
N ARG A 165 -16.04 -4.31 -13.84
CA ARG A 165 -16.24 -5.44 -12.94
C ARG A 165 -17.43 -6.31 -13.32
N GLU A 166 -18.52 -5.70 -13.80
CA GLU A 166 -19.71 -6.44 -14.18
C GLU A 166 -19.55 -7.14 -15.53
N ASP A 167 -19.09 -6.41 -16.55
CA ASP A 167 -18.84 -6.96 -17.89
C ASP A 167 -17.84 -6.07 -18.66
N GLU A 168 -16.64 -6.60 -18.89
CA GLU A 168 -15.54 -5.90 -19.58
C GLU A 168 -15.90 -5.63 -21.05
N GLU A 169 -16.60 -6.57 -21.73
CA GLU A 169 -16.98 -6.41 -23.13
C GLU A 169 -18.09 -5.34 -23.29
N ALA A 170 -19.04 -5.31 -22.36
CA ALA A 170 -20.07 -4.28 -22.33
C ALA A 170 -19.50 -2.90 -22.00
N ALA A 171 -18.48 -2.83 -21.13
CA ALA A 171 -17.77 -1.60 -20.81
C ALA A 171 -17.05 -1.03 -22.05
N GLU A 172 -16.32 -1.87 -22.78
CA GLU A 172 -15.66 -1.48 -24.04
C GLU A 172 -16.68 -1.00 -25.09
N ALA A 173 -17.81 -1.71 -25.26
CA ALA A 173 -18.88 -1.32 -26.17
C ALA A 173 -19.51 0.04 -25.79
N SER A 174 -19.45 0.41 -24.51
CA SER A 174 -19.91 1.71 -23.99
C SER A 174 -18.86 2.82 -24.09
N GLY A 175 -17.68 2.53 -24.68
CA GLY A 175 -16.61 3.49 -24.92
C GLY A 175 -15.66 3.68 -23.72
N ILE A 176 -15.68 2.78 -22.74
CA ILE A 176 -14.71 2.74 -21.67
C ILE A 176 -13.48 1.99 -22.18
N ASN A 177 -12.30 2.62 -22.07
CA ASN A 177 -11.04 1.97 -22.47
C ASN A 177 -10.57 1.07 -21.32
N CYS A 178 -10.65 -0.23 -21.52
CA CYS A 178 -10.30 -1.28 -20.54
C CYS A 178 -8.85 -1.74 -20.67
#